data_e296493b3ed55fdb78636f6e4a6edfc4
#
_entry.id   e296493b3ed55fdb78636f6e4a6edfc4
#
_cell.length_a   1.000
_cell.length_b   1.000
_cell.length_c   1.000
_cell.angle_alpha   90.00
_cell.angle_beta   90.00
_cell.angle_gamma   90.00
#
_symmetry.space_group_name_H-M   'P 1'
#
loop_
_entity.id
_entity.type
_entity.pdbx_description
1 polymer ?
#
loop_
_entity_poly.entity_id
_entity_poly.type
_entity_poly.pdbx_seq_one_letter_code
_entity_poly.pdbx_strand_id
1 'polypeptide(L)'
;MKIWILLFIILAVIYDYRDFQIPNWLNGIGACITLILAGICGMKVMDITAGVLIVFVSCGLLFYIGCLGGGDVKLLMVCAISIGRAMPRFLILSFICNGIYAVGFLWKRKNFHLRFIRLFQYITRCIKNKRLLVYETGEQDSMQGGIIHFSFGILAAYIIYLSGGVV
;
A
#
# COMPACT_ATOMS: atom_id res chain seq x y z
N MET A 1 -0.31 16.66 13.10
CA MET A 1 0.17 15.39 12.50
C MET A 1 -0.84 14.78 11.52
N LYS A 2 -2.11 14.56 11.88
CA LYS A 2 -3.13 13.95 10.99
C LYS A 2 -3.29 14.66 9.63
N ILE A 3 -3.40 15.98 9.63
CA ILE A 3 -3.53 16.79 8.40
C ILE A 3 -2.27 16.68 7.52
N TRP A 4 -1.08 16.67 8.14
CA TRP A 4 0.18 16.51 7.42
C TRP A 4 0.22 15.20 6.63
N ILE A 5 -0.11 14.07 7.29
CA ILE A 5 -0.13 12.76 6.63
C ILE A 5 -1.16 12.72 5.49
N LEU A 6 -2.33 13.34 5.68
CA LEU A 6 -3.32 13.44 4.61
C LEU A 6 -2.76 14.16 3.37
N LEU A 7 -2.14 15.31 3.56
CA LEU A 7 -1.50 16.07 2.48
C LEU A 7 -0.37 15.26 1.82
N PHE A 8 0.43 14.58 2.62
CA PHE A 8 1.51 13.73 2.13
C PHE A 8 0.98 12.57 1.27
N ILE A 9 -0.08 11.87 1.71
CA ILE A 9 -0.70 10.80 0.93
C ILE A 9 -1.30 11.35 -0.38
N ILE A 10 -1.95 12.53 -0.34
CA ILE A 10 -2.48 13.18 -1.56
C ILE A 10 -1.35 13.45 -2.55
N LEU A 11 -0.23 14.00 -2.09
CA LEU A 11 0.94 14.22 -2.95
C LEU A 11 1.48 12.90 -3.53
N ALA A 12 1.58 11.85 -2.71
CA ALA A 12 2.02 10.54 -3.16
C ALA A 12 1.07 9.96 -4.24
N VAL A 13 -0.24 10.10 -4.06
CA VAL A 13 -1.25 9.69 -5.05
C VAL A 13 -1.10 10.45 -6.36
N ILE A 14 -0.83 11.75 -6.33
CA ILE A 14 -0.62 12.57 -7.54
C ILE A 14 0.59 12.06 -8.32
N TYR A 15 1.72 11.80 -7.64
CA TYR A 15 2.91 11.25 -8.28
C TYR A 15 2.67 9.84 -8.81
N ASP A 16 2.02 8.97 -8.03
CA ASP A 16 1.70 7.61 -8.45
C ASP A 16 0.77 7.59 -9.68
N TYR A 17 -0.21 8.50 -9.74
CA TYR A 17 -1.09 8.62 -10.89
C TYR A 17 -0.37 9.12 -12.14
N ARG A 18 0.60 10.03 -11.99
CA ARG A 18 1.32 10.66 -13.11
C ARG A 18 2.43 9.78 -13.65
N ASP A 19 3.27 9.26 -12.77
CA ASP A 19 4.54 8.62 -13.12
C ASP A 19 4.54 7.11 -12.83
N PHE A 20 3.43 6.55 -12.34
CA PHE A 20 3.30 5.15 -11.89
C PHE A 20 4.36 4.73 -10.85
N GLN A 21 5.00 5.70 -10.22
CA GLN A 21 6.03 5.50 -9.21
C GLN A 21 6.01 6.63 -8.18
N ILE A 22 6.12 6.27 -6.90
CA ILE A 22 6.30 7.27 -5.84
C ILE A 22 7.80 7.53 -5.69
N PRO A 23 8.29 8.76 -5.92
CA PRO A 23 9.71 9.05 -5.88
C PRO A 23 10.28 8.87 -4.47
N ASN A 24 11.50 8.30 -4.40
CA ASN A 24 12.16 8.01 -3.12
C ASN A 24 12.42 9.27 -2.27
N TRP A 25 12.71 10.40 -2.92
CA TRP A 25 12.94 11.67 -2.22
C TRP A 25 11.67 12.16 -1.49
N LEU A 26 10.48 11.95 -2.09
CA LEU A 26 9.20 12.30 -1.47
C LEU A 26 8.98 11.49 -0.19
N ASN A 27 9.19 10.17 -0.26
CA ASN A 27 9.08 9.29 0.90
C ASN A 27 10.12 9.63 1.97
N GLY A 28 11.34 10.00 1.58
CA GLY A 28 12.40 10.43 2.51
C GLY A 28 12.03 11.72 3.26
N ILE A 29 11.61 12.76 2.53
CA ILE A 29 11.14 14.02 3.14
C ILE A 29 9.91 13.78 4.01
N GLY A 30 8.95 13.00 3.52
CA GLY A 30 7.76 12.63 4.27
C GLY A 30 8.09 11.94 5.60
N ALA A 31 9.03 11.00 5.59
CA ALA A 31 9.49 10.30 6.80
C ALA A 31 10.16 11.27 7.78
N CYS A 32 11.07 12.13 7.30
CA CYS A 32 11.77 13.10 8.16
C CYS A 32 10.80 14.05 8.86
N ILE A 33 9.88 14.67 8.10
CA ILE A 33 8.90 15.60 8.67
C ILE A 33 7.97 14.87 9.63
N THR A 34 7.52 13.66 9.28
CA THR A 34 6.62 12.88 10.15
C THR A 34 7.31 12.48 11.46
N LEU A 35 8.61 12.12 11.43
CA LEU A 35 9.38 11.84 12.63
C LEU A 35 9.53 13.06 13.52
N ILE A 36 9.83 14.24 12.96
CA ILE A 36 9.91 15.49 13.71
C ILE A 36 8.55 15.80 14.37
N LEU A 37 7.45 15.71 13.61
CA LEU A 37 6.12 15.95 14.15
C LEU A 37 5.71 14.91 15.21
N ALA A 38 6.12 13.65 15.06
CA ALA A 38 5.88 12.62 16.06
C ALA A 38 6.62 12.92 17.38
N GLY A 39 7.85 13.41 17.29
CA GLY A 39 8.61 13.89 18.44
C GLY A 39 7.95 15.07 19.14
N ILE A 40 7.50 16.10 18.39
CA ILE A 40 6.78 17.26 18.92
C ILE A 40 5.45 16.84 19.58
N CYS A 41 4.74 15.88 19.00
CA CYS A 41 3.49 15.36 19.55
C CYS A 41 3.69 14.39 20.73
N GLY A 42 4.93 14.13 21.16
CA GLY A 42 5.23 13.25 22.28
C GLY A 42 4.89 11.78 22.04
N MET A 43 4.93 11.31 20.80
CA MET A 43 4.68 9.89 20.51
C MET A 43 5.80 9.02 21.09
N LYS A 44 5.41 7.89 21.68
CA LYS A 44 6.40 6.96 22.25
C LYS A 44 7.17 6.27 21.11
N VAL A 45 8.49 6.27 21.22
CA VAL A 45 9.38 5.60 20.25
C VAL A 45 8.98 4.14 20.05
N MET A 46 8.56 3.44 21.12
CA MET A 46 8.08 2.06 21.03
C MET A 46 6.84 1.90 20.13
N ASP A 47 5.96 2.90 20.08
CA ASP A 47 4.75 2.82 19.25
C ASP A 47 5.11 3.04 17.77
N ILE A 48 6.03 3.97 17.51
CA ILE A 48 6.56 4.24 16.17
C ILE A 48 7.28 3.00 15.63
N THR A 49 8.23 2.46 16.43
CA THR A 49 9.02 1.28 16.02
C THR A 49 8.13 0.05 15.79
N ALA A 50 7.15 -0.19 16.67
CA ALA A 50 6.20 -1.27 16.50
C ALA A 50 5.40 -1.13 15.19
N GLY A 51 4.87 0.06 14.88
CA GLY A 51 4.14 0.32 13.65
C GLY A 51 4.98 0.10 12.40
N VAL A 52 6.20 0.66 12.38
CA VAL A 52 7.14 0.52 11.25
C VAL A 52 7.57 -0.94 11.07
N LEU A 53 7.84 -1.67 12.16
CA LEU A 53 8.24 -3.08 12.11
C LEU A 53 7.11 -3.96 11.52
N ILE A 54 5.86 -3.71 11.91
CA ILE A 54 4.71 -4.43 11.38
C ILE A 54 4.61 -4.24 9.87
N VAL A 55 4.73 -3.00 9.37
CA VAL A 55 4.71 -2.73 7.93
C VAL A 55 5.90 -3.38 7.24
N PHE A 56 7.10 -3.25 7.81
CA PHE A 56 8.31 -3.83 7.23
C PHE A 56 8.20 -5.34 7.05
N VAL A 57 7.71 -6.05 8.06
CA VAL A 57 7.56 -7.51 7.99
C VAL A 57 6.42 -7.91 7.06
N SER A 58 5.21 -7.34 7.21
CA SER A 58 4.04 -7.74 6.43
C SER A 58 4.11 -7.29 4.97
N CYS A 59 4.36 -6.00 4.74
CA CYS A 59 4.41 -5.44 3.38
C CYS A 59 5.75 -5.71 2.70
N GLY A 60 6.85 -5.84 3.46
CA GLY A 60 8.15 -6.27 2.93
C GLY A 60 8.11 -7.68 2.36
N LEU A 61 7.38 -8.61 3.02
CA LEU A 61 7.15 -9.94 2.48
C LEU A 61 6.35 -9.90 1.17
N LEU A 62 5.29 -9.08 1.12
CA LEU A 62 4.49 -8.90 -0.10
C LEU A 62 5.30 -8.25 -1.23
N PHE A 63 6.20 -7.35 -0.92
CA PHE A 63 7.15 -6.77 -1.87
C PHE A 63 8.12 -7.83 -2.40
N TYR A 64 8.66 -8.67 -1.53
CA TYR A 64 9.58 -9.76 -1.92
C TYR A 64 8.93 -10.75 -2.90
N ILE A 65 7.63 -11.03 -2.71
CA ILE A 65 6.84 -11.92 -3.59
C ILE A 65 6.45 -11.19 -4.90
N GLY A 66 6.66 -9.87 -5.01
CA GLY A 66 6.28 -9.07 -6.17
C GLY A 66 4.80 -8.66 -6.20
N CYS A 67 4.09 -8.81 -5.07
CA CYS A 67 2.66 -8.45 -4.96
C CYS A 67 2.43 -6.97 -4.67
N LEU A 68 3.43 -6.25 -4.14
CA LEU A 68 3.33 -4.85 -3.74
C LEU A 68 4.52 -4.04 -4.27
N GLY A 69 4.27 -2.80 -4.70
CA GLY A 69 5.31 -1.88 -5.15
C GLY A 69 6.19 -1.37 -3.99
N GLY A 70 7.50 -1.20 -4.24
CA GLY A 70 8.42 -0.68 -3.21
C GLY A 70 8.09 0.75 -2.77
N GLY A 71 7.47 1.56 -3.65
CA GLY A 71 6.97 2.89 -3.33
C GLY A 71 5.84 2.87 -2.31
N ASP A 72 4.90 1.92 -2.46
CA ASP A 72 3.75 1.74 -1.57
C ASP A 72 4.18 1.28 -0.18
N VAL A 73 5.18 0.37 -0.10
CA VAL A 73 5.75 -0.06 1.18
C VAL A 73 6.33 1.14 1.94
N LYS A 74 7.10 1.98 1.25
CA LYS A 74 7.70 3.20 1.86
C LYS A 74 6.62 4.19 2.30
N LEU A 75 5.58 4.39 1.47
CA LEU A 75 4.43 5.22 1.83
C LEU A 75 3.75 4.71 3.10
N LEU A 76 3.50 3.40 3.19
CA LEU A 76 2.92 2.78 4.38
C LEU A 76 3.84 2.89 5.61
N MET A 77 5.16 2.85 5.44
CA MET A 77 6.11 3.09 6.55
C MET A 77 6.00 4.52 7.09
N VAL A 78 5.85 5.53 6.23
CA VAL A 78 5.62 6.92 6.65
C VAL A 78 4.30 7.04 7.42
N CYS A 79 3.24 6.40 6.94
CA CYS A 79 1.97 6.33 7.68
C CYS A 79 2.13 5.65 9.05
N ALA A 80 2.95 4.60 9.13
CA ALA A 80 3.19 3.86 10.36
C ALA A 80 3.85 4.71 11.45
N ILE A 81 4.74 5.64 11.08
CA ILE A 81 5.34 6.59 12.03
C ILE A 81 4.25 7.42 12.73
N SER A 82 3.22 7.82 11.99
CA SER A 82 2.12 8.63 12.53
C SER A 82 1.05 7.85 13.28
N ILE A 83 0.79 6.60 12.88
CA ILE A 83 -0.30 5.76 13.38
C ILE A 83 0.17 4.89 14.55
N GLY A 84 1.44 4.48 14.55
CA GLY A 84 2.05 3.69 15.62
C GLY A 84 1.38 2.32 15.78
N ARG A 85 1.01 1.96 17.01
CA ARG A 85 0.42 0.65 17.36
C ARG A 85 -0.91 0.32 16.67
N ALA A 86 -1.66 1.33 16.20
CA ALA A 86 -2.90 1.10 15.47
C ALA A 86 -2.67 0.69 14.01
N MET A 87 -1.38 0.62 13.56
CA MET A 87 -1.01 0.30 12.18
C MET A 87 -1.61 -1.01 11.65
N PRO A 88 -1.74 -2.11 12.41
CA PRO A 88 -2.36 -3.34 11.89
C PRO A 88 -3.79 -3.14 11.42
N ARG A 89 -4.59 -2.38 12.17
CA ARG A 89 -5.98 -2.06 11.81
C ARG A 89 -6.03 -1.22 10.54
N PHE A 90 -5.14 -0.22 10.44
CA PHE A 90 -5.02 0.62 9.26
C PHE A 90 -4.59 -0.17 8.03
N LEU A 91 -3.65 -1.12 8.16
CA LEU A 91 -3.24 -2.00 7.07
C LEU A 91 -4.40 -2.84 6.55
N ILE A 92 -5.14 -3.49 7.44
CA ILE A 92 -6.33 -4.28 7.06
C ILE A 92 -7.31 -3.40 6.29
N LEU A 93 -7.61 -2.19 6.79
CA LEU A 93 -8.49 -1.25 6.12
C LEU A 93 -7.95 -0.85 4.75
N SER A 94 -6.65 -0.56 4.63
CA SER A 94 -6.00 -0.20 3.36
C SER A 94 -6.12 -1.34 2.34
N PHE A 95 -5.90 -2.58 2.76
CA PHE A 95 -6.05 -3.74 1.87
C PHE A 95 -7.50 -3.98 1.46
N ILE A 96 -8.47 -3.78 2.36
CA ILE A 96 -9.90 -3.86 2.03
C ILE A 96 -10.28 -2.79 1.00
N CYS A 97 -9.90 -1.53 1.24
CA CYS A 97 -10.16 -0.43 0.29
C CYS A 97 -9.54 -0.68 -1.07
N ASN A 98 -8.30 -1.18 -1.11
CA ASN A 98 -7.63 -1.55 -2.36
C ASN A 98 -8.30 -2.74 -3.04
N GLY A 99 -8.75 -3.73 -2.28
CA GLY A 99 -9.51 -4.88 -2.81
C GLY A 99 -10.81 -4.44 -3.48
N ILE A 100 -11.59 -3.58 -2.82
CA ILE A 100 -12.82 -3.00 -3.38
C ILE A 100 -12.52 -2.20 -4.65
N TYR A 101 -11.50 -1.35 -4.61
CA TYR A 101 -11.05 -0.57 -5.77
C TYR A 101 -10.63 -1.48 -6.93
N ALA A 102 -9.85 -2.52 -6.66
CA ALA A 102 -9.41 -3.49 -7.65
C ALA A 102 -10.58 -4.25 -8.29
N VAL A 103 -11.53 -4.72 -7.49
CA VAL A 103 -12.74 -5.41 -7.98
C VAL A 103 -13.56 -4.48 -8.88
N GLY A 104 -13.81 -3.24 -8.45
CA GLY A 104 -14.54 -2.25 -9.24
C GLY A 104 -13.86 -1.91 -10.56
N PHE A 105 -12.51 -1.77 -10.52
CA PHE A 105 -11.70 -1.51 -11.71
C PHE A 105 -11.73 -2.68 -12.69
N LEU A 106 -11.62 -3.91 -12.22
CA LEU A 106 -11.66 -5.12 -13.03
C LEU A 106 -13.05 -5.36 -13.64
N TRP A 107 -14.10 -5.08 -12.88
CA TRP A 107 -15.49 -5.22 -13.36
C TRP A 107 -15.76 -4.29 -14.54
N LYS A 108 -15.34 -3.03 -14.42
CA LYS A 108 -15.50 -2.03 -15.48
C LYS A 108 -14.80 -2.43 -16.80
N ARG A 109 -13.72 -3.23 -16.75
CA ARG A 109 -12.94 -3.63 -17.93
C ARG A 109 -13.31 -4.97 -18.55
N LYS A 110 -14.36 -5.65 -18.08
CA LYS A 110 -14.81 -6.99 -18.57
C LYS A 110 -13.73 -8.09 -18.58
N ASN A 111 -12.55 -7.85 -18.03
CA ASN A 111 -11.41 -8.79 -18.01
C ASN A 111 -11.28 -9.55 -16.68
N PHE A 112 -12.29 -9.47 -15.81
CA PHE A 112 -12.29 -10.11 -14.49
C PHE A 112 -12.00 -11.61 -14.56
N HIS A 113 -12.67 -12.30 -15.49
CA HIS A 113 -12.58 -13.76 -15.63
C HIS A 113 -11.16 -14.23 -16.01
N LEU A 114 -10.50 -13.53 -16.93
CA LEU A 114 -9.16 -13.90 -17.39
C LEU A 114 -8.08 -13.69 -16.31
N ARG A 115 -8.19 -12.61 -15.53
CA ARG A 115 -7.24 -12.35 -14.44
C ARG A 115 -7.44 -13.30 -13.27
N PHE A 116 -8.68 -13.66 -12.96
CA PHE A 116 -8.99 -14.62 -11.91
C PHE A 116 -8.48 -16.02 -12.26
N ILE A 117 -8.63 -16.45 -13.51
CA ILE A 117 -8.07 -17.72 -13.99
C ILE A 117 -6.55 -17.73 -13.89
N ARG A 118 -5.87 -16.62 -14.27
CA ARG A 118 -4.40 -16.51 -14.16
C ARG A 118 -3.94 -16.57 -12.70
N LEU A 119 -4.64 -15.88 -11.80
CA LEU A 119 -4.34 -15.92 -10.36
C LEU A 119 -4.49 -17.36 -9.81
N PHE A 120 -5.57 -18.05 -10.19
CA PHE A 120 -5.81 -19.41 -9.77
C PHE A 120 -4.72 -20.37 -10.30
N GLN A 121 -4.34 -20.19 -11.58
CA GLN A 121 -3.24 -20.95 -12.18
C GLN A 121 -1.90 -20.68 -11.47
N TYR A 122 -1.62 -19.42 -11.10
CA TYR A 122 -0.42 -19.06 -10.35
C TYR A 122 -0.39 -19.73 -8.98
N ILE A 123 -1.48 -19.65 -8.21
CA ILE A 123 -1.61 -20.31 -6.91
C ILE A 123 -1.39 -21.83 -7.05
N THR A 124 -2.01 -22.43 -8.05
CA THR A 124 -1.87 -23.88 -8.33
C THR A 124 -0.42 -24.25 -8.66
N ARG A 125 0.29 -23.42 -9.44
CA ARG A 125 1.72 -23.60 -9.75
C ARG A 125 2.60 -23.47 -8.51
N CYS A 126 2.34 -22.47 -7.65
CA CYS A 126 3.08 -22.29 -6.40
C CYS A 126 2.90 -23.49 -5.46
N ILE A 127 1.67 -24.00 -5.33
CA ILE A 127 1.39 -25.18 -4.50
C ILE A 127 2.08 -26.42 -5.06
N LYS A 128 2.01 -26.63 -6.39
CA LYS A 128 2.59 -27.80 -7.06
C LYS A 128 4.13 -27.81 -6.98
N ASN A 129 4.77 -26.66 -7.10
CA ASN A 129 6.22 -26.53 -7.09
C ASN A 129 6.81 -26.34 -5.68
N LYS A 130 5.97 -26.19 -4.64
CA LYS A 130 6.40 -25.91 -3.25
C LYS A 130 7.39 -24.72 -3.13
N ARG A 131 7.33 -23.78 -4.08
CA ARG A 131 8.17 -22.57 -4.13
C ARG A 131 7.30 -21.38 -4.51
N LEU A 132 7.56 -20.24 -3.86
CA LEU A 132 6.97 -18.97 -4.26
C LEU A 132 7.65 -18.53 -5.57
N LEU A 133 6.90 -18.58 -6.67
CA LEU A 133 7.35 -18.09 -7.97
C LEU A 133 7.08 -16.60 -8.05
N VAL A 134 7.94 -15.85 -8.73
CA VAL A 134 7.67 -14.43 -9.02
C VAL A 134 6.45 -14.37 -9.94
N TYR A 135 5.46 -13.54 -9.59
CA TYR A 135 4.28 -13.32 -10.41
C TYR A 135 4.67 -12.53 -11.66
N GLU A 136 4.74 -13.21 -12.81
CA GLU A 136 4.98 -12.56 -14.10
C GLU A 136 3.71 -11.84 -14.56
N THR A 137 3.73 -10.52 -14.50
CA THR A 137 2.71 -9.68 -15.12
C THR A 137 2.94 -9.75 -16.63
N GLY A 138 2.01 -10.36 -17.38
CA GLY A 138 2.17 -10.47 -18.82
C GLY A 138 2.34 -9.10 -19.49
N GLU A 139 3.27 -8.98 -20.46
CA GLU A 139 3.56 -7.74 -21.19
C GLU A 139 2.33 -7.05 -21.79
N GLN A 140 1.28 -7.79 -22.09
CA GLN A 140 0.02 -7.24 -22.60
C GLN A 140 -0.80 -6.48 -21.55
N ASP A 141 -0.57 -6.71 -20.25
CA ASP A 141 -1.27 -5.99 -19.18
C ASP A 141 -0.66 -4.59 -18.94
N SER A 142 0.63 -4.41 -19.24
CA SER A 142 1.32 -3.11 -19.16
C SER A 142 0.91 -2.17 -20.30
N MET A 143 0.67 -2.70 -21.51
CA MET A 143 0.25 -1.90 -22.67
C MET A 143 -1.24 -1.49 -22.65
N GLN A 144 -2.11 -2.16 -21.91
CA GLN A 144 -3.54 -1.85 -21.88
C GLN A 144 -4.00 -1.03 -20.66
N GLY A 145 -3.11 -0.33 -19.97
CA GLY A 145 -3.48 0.54 -18.84
C GLY A 145 -4.16 -0.20 -17.69
N GLY A 146 -3.77 -1.44 -17.42
CA GLY A 146 -4.33 -2.30 -16.37
C GLY A 146 -3.64 -2.17 -15.01
N ILE A 147 -2.85 -1.13 -14.80
CA ILE A 147 -2.14 -0.89 -13.53
C ILE A 147 -3.13 -0.33 -12.51
N ILE A 148 -3.21 -1.00 -11.38
CA ILE A 148 -4.01 -0.56 -10.23
C ILE A 148 -3.08 0.23 -9.31
N HIS A 149 -3.41 1.50 -9.09
CA HIS A 149 -2.68 2.37 -8.18
C HIS A 149 -3.07 2.04 -6.73
N PHE A 150 -2.16 1.42 -5.99
CA PHE A 150 -2.40 1.03 -4.60
C PHE A 150 -2.55 2.24 -3.67
N SER A 151 -1.94 3.36 -4.02
CA SER A 151 -1.99 4.62 -3.29
C SER A 151 -3.41 5.19 -3.09
N PHE A 152 -4.33 4.97 -4.05
CA PHE A 152 -5.73 5.39 -3.91
C PHE A 152 -6.44 4.69 -2.76
N GLY A 153 -6.21 3.39 -2.60
CA GLY A 153 -6.80 2.64 -1.47
C GLY A 153 -6.21 3.06 -0.13
N ILE A 154 -4.92 3.43 -0.07
CA ILE A 154 -4.31 3.99 1.14
C ILE A 154 -4.96 5.34 1.49
N LEU A 155 -5.19 6.21 0.50
CA LEU A 155 -5.88 7.48 0.72
C LEU A 155 -7.30 7.28 1.24
N ALA A 156 -8.08 6.41 0.61
CA ALA A 156 -9.44 6.09 1.05
C ALA A 156 -9.46 5.54 2.49
N ALA A 157 -8.56 4.61 2.79
CA ALA A 157 -8.41 4.06 4.13
C ALA A 157 -8.04 5.14 5.17
N TYR A 158 -7.17 6.08 4.78
CA TYR A 158 -6.78 7.16 5.69
C TYR A 158 -7.91 8.14 5.98
N ILE A 159 -8.75 8.45 5.00
CA ILE A 159 -9.95 9.28 5.17
C ILE A 159 -10.92 8.58 6.14
N ILE A 160 -11.17 7.28 5.97
CA ILE A 160 -12.02 6.50 6.88
C ILE A 160 -11.41 6.45 8.29
N TYR A 161 -10.10 6.29 8.41
CA TYR A 161 -9.39 6.32 9.68
C TYR A 161 -9.55 7.67 10.40
N LEU A 162 -9.52 8.79 9.67
CA LEU A 162 -9.74 10.14 10.22
C LEU A 162 -11.17 10.36 10.70
N SER A 163 -12.17 9.77 10.02
CA SER A 163 -13.58 9.88 10.41
C SER A 163 -13.97 9.08 11.66
N GLY A 164 -12.99 8.40 12.29
CA GLY A 164 -13.21 7.64 13.52
C GLY A 164 -13.75 6.22 13.31
N GLY A 165 -13.81 5.75 12.07
CA GLY A 165 -14.34 4.41 11.75
C GLY A 165 -13.47 3.23 12.21
N VAL A 166 -12.31 3.46 12.85
CA VAL A 166 -11.34 2.41 13.24
C VAL A 166 -10.66 2.76 14.58
N VAL A 167 -11.40 3.24 15.54
CA VAL A 167 -10.90 3.40 16.91
C VAL A 167 -11.11 2.11 17.71
#